data_126e9f9ecf1cbe2ff048ac9fc21c1336
#
_entry.id   126e9f9ecf1cbe2ff048ac9fc21c1336
#
_cell.length_a   1.000
_cell.length_b   1.000
_cell.length_c   1.000
_cell.angle_alpha   90.00
_cell.angle_beta   90.00
_cell.angle_gamma   90.00
#
_symmetry.space_group_name_H-M   'P 1'
#
loop_
_entity.id
_entity.type
_entity.pdbx_description
1 polymer ?
#
loop_
_entity_poly.entity_id
_entity_poly.type
_entity_poly.pdbx_seq_one_letter_code
_entity_poly.pdbx_strand_id
1 'polypeptide(L)'
;MFADFAKIYIKSGKGGDGHVSFRRELYVPNGGPNGGDGGKGGDIIFQVDKGLNTLYEFRHNHNYKAEPGQEGGKQNKTGKNGEDLIIKVPEGTIIREAETGKIVADMSGDNQRAVVLKGGRGGKGNQHYATSTMQVPKYAQPGQKAMELNVTLELKSIADVGLVGFPNVGKSTLLSRVTNADPKIANYHFTTLNPNLGVVDLDGGKGFVIADIPGLIEGASEGVGLGHKFLKHIERTKVIIHMIDAASVEGRDPIADIKAINKELEAYNPDLLKRPQVIAANKIDAIYGDTNEVIDGIKKEFEPDIKVFPISAVSGKGLKELLFYVRSLLDEFGDEPVVYEQEYDPFEFQDNESLPYTCLLYTSPSPRD
;
A
#
# COMPACT_ATOMS: atom_id res chain seq x y z
N MET A 1 10.28 -4.92 12.87
CA MET A 1 8.85 -5.17 13.13
C MET A 1 8.11 -4.90 11.84
N PHE A 2 7.22 -5.77 11.39
CA PHE A 2 6.50 -5.60 10.12
C PHE A 2 5.18 -4.86 10.39
N ALA A 3 4.78 -3.95 9.51
CA ALA A 3 3.50 -3.25 9.55
C ALA A 3 2.92 -3.16 8.14
N ASP A 4 1.71 -3.62 7.98
CA ASP A 4 0.93 -3.63 6.74
C ASP A 4 -0.15 -2.56 6.68
N PHE A 5 -0.34 -1.87 7.79
CA PHE A 5 -1.38 -0.87 7.99
C PHE A 5 -0.84 0.32 8.79
N ALA A 6 -1.15 1.52 8.34
CA ALA A 6 -0.85 2.75 9.06
C ALA A 6 -1.91 3.81 8.77
N LYS A 7 -2.22 4.63 9.77
CA LYS A 7 -3.03 5.85 9.61
C LYS A 7 -2.13 7.06 9.72
N ILE A 8 -2.20 7.95 8.73
CA ILE A 8 -1.42 9.18 8.71
C ILE A 8 -2.28 10.38 8.33
N TYR A 9 -1.88 11.53 8.81
CA TYR A 9 -2.43 12.81 8.43
C TYR A 9 -1.49 13.48 7.42
N ILE A 10 -2.04 13.90 6.30
CA ILE A 10 -1.31 14.58 5.24
C ILE A 10 -1.90 15.97 5.00
N LYS A 11 -1.02 16.95 4.78
CA LYS A 11 -1.40 18.33 4.51
C LYS A 11 -0.52 18.91 3.43
N SER A 12 -1.11 19.47 2.37
CA SER A 12 -0.38 20.19 1.34
C SER A 12 0.08 21.57 1.83
N GLY A 13 0.96 22.21 1.10
CA GLY A 13 1.39 23.57 1.40
C GLY A 13 0.28 24.60 1.09
N LYS A 14 0.06 25.58 1.97
CA LYS A 14 -0.76 26.76 1.65
C LYS A 14 -0.07 27.58 0.55
N GLY A 15 -0.81 28.17 -0.37
CA GLY A 15 -0.27 29.21 -1.27
C GLY A 15 0.15 30.46 -0.52
N GLY A 16 1.26 31.08 -0.93
CA GLY A 16 1.69 32.36 -0.40
C GLY A 16 0.69 33.48 -0.74
N ASP A 17 0.54 34.45 0.12
CA ASP A 17 -0.35 35.58 -0.11
C ASP A 17 0.27 36.56 -1.13
N GLY A 18 -0.55 37.17 -1.99
CA GLY A 18 -0.11 38.26 -2.85
C GLY A 18 0.26 39.50 -2.03
N HIS A 19 1.20 40.29 -2.53
CA HIS A 19 1.72 41.45 -1.81
C HIS A 19 1.09 42.76 -2.32
N VAL A 20 0.93 43.71 -1.40
CA VAL A 20 0.48 45.08 -1.72
C VAL A 20 1.66 46.02 -1.58
N SER A 21 2.13 46.55 -2.68
CA SER A 21 3.18 47.60 -2.67
C SER A 21 3.01 48.53 -3.86
N PHE A 22 3.66 49.69 -3.74
CA PHE A 22 3.64 50.73 -4.74
C PHE A 22 5.07 51.18 -5.05
N ARG A 23 5.33 51.44 -6.30
CA ARG A 23 6.64 51.94 -6.77
C ARG A 23 6.89 53.32 -6.17
N ARG A 24 8.03 53.51 -5.53
CA ARG A 24 8.48 54.76 -4.99
C ARG A 24 9.92 54.99 -5.47
N GLU A 25 10.12 55.99 -6.27
CA GLU A 25 11.43 56.40 -6.77
C GLU A 25 11.61 57.88 -6.60
N LEU A 26 12.86 58.32 -6.62
CA LEU A 26 13.20 59.73 -6.66
C LEU A 26 12.52 60.38 -7.89
N TYR A 27 11.77 61.42 -7.67
CA TYR A 27 10.93 62.12 -8.68
C TYR A 27 9.71 61.40 -9.20
N VAL A 28 9.33 60.24 -8.63
CA VAL A 28 8.07 59.53 -8.95
C VAL A 28 7.27 59.29 -7.68
N PRO A 29 6.60 60.31 -7.13
CA PRO A 29 5.91 60.22 -5.84
C PRO A 29 4.66 59.29 -5.88
N ASN A 30 4.05 59.14 -7.07
CA ASN A 30 2.82 58.35 -7.27
C ASN A 30 3.06 57.19 -8.26
N GLY A 31 4.03 56.31 -7.95
CA GLY A 31 4.26 55.14 -8.77
C GLY A 31 3.10 54.12 -8.69
N GLY A 32 2.89 53.36 -9.76
CA GLY A 32 1.86 52.32 -9.85
C GLY A 32 2.06 51.15 -8.88
N PRO A 33 1.08 50.28 -8.77
CA PRO A 33 1.16 49.08 -7.95
C PRO A 33 2.28 48.16 -8.48
N ASN A 34 3.07 47.60 -7.56
CA ASN A 34 4.18 46.74 -7.89
C ASN A 34 4.35 45.59 -6.86
N GLY A 35 3.24 45.18 -6.23
CA GLY A 35 3.22 44.01 -5.38
C GLY A 35 3.26 42.72 -6.20
N GLY A 36 4.17 41.81 -5.87
CA GLY A 36 4.34 40.53 -6.53
C GLY A 36 3.35 39.48 -6.03
N ASP A 37 3.31 38.38 -6.77
CA ASP A 37 2.43 37.23 -6.48
C ASP A 37 3.02 36.35 -5.39
N GLY A 38 2.18 35.67 -4.62
CA GLY A 38 2.61 34.61 -3.71
C GLY A 38 3.10 33.37 -4.47
N GLY A 39 3.96 32.58 -3.85
CA GLY A 39 4.43 31.30 -4.36
C GLY A 39 3.35 30.21 -4.20
N LYS A 40 3.39 29.17 -5.03
CA LYS A 40 2.58 27.96 -4.86
C LYS A 40 3.03 27.20 -3.61
N GLY A 41 2.11 26.57 -2.86
CA GLY A 41 2.46 25.60 -1.82
C GLY A 41 2.93 24.28 -2.42
N GLY A 42 3.69 23.50 -1.66
CA GLY A 42 4.17 22.17 -2.06
C GLY A 42 3.06 21.14 -2.13
N ASP A 43 3.20 20.20 -3.04
CA ASP A 43 2.28 19.07 -3.23
C ASP A 43 2.63 17.93 -2.26
N ILE A 44 1.69 17.02 -1.98
CA ILE A 44 1.94 15.72 -1.33
C ILE A 44 1.93 14.65 -2.41
N ILE A 45 3.06 13.97 -2.53
CA ILE A 45 3.30 12.97 -3.58
C ILE A 45 3.67 11.66 -2.92
N PHE A 46 2.97 10.59 -3.25
CA PHE A 46 3.39 9.25 -2.90
C PHE A 46 4.23 8.67 -4.03
N GLN A 47 5.31 7.99 -3.66
CA GLN A 47 6.23 7.36 -4.60
C GLN A 47 6.59 5.96 -4.12
N VAL A 48 6.55 4.99 -5.04
CA VAL A 48 6.98 3.62 -4.75
C VAL A 48 8.49 3.58 -4.56
N ASP A 49 8.93 2.93 -3.48
CA ASP A 49 10.32 2.58 -3.23
C ASP A 49 10.43 1.06 -3.11
N LYS A 50 11.04 0.41 -4.11
CA LYS A 50 11.20 -1.06 -4.16
C LYS A 50 12.11 -1.62 -3.07
N GLY A 51 12.84 -0.76 -2.35
CA GLY A 51 13.63 -1.15 -1.19
C GLY A 51 12.83 -1.27 0.11
N LEU A 52 11.57 -0.79 0.10
CA LEU A 52 10.69 -0.83 1.27
C LEU A 52 9.72 -2.01 1.15
N ASN A 53 9.63 -2.82 2.22
CA ASN A 53 8.72 -3.97 2.29
C ASN A 53 7.70 -3.85 3.44
N THR A 54 7.63 -2.70 4.12
CA THR A 54 6.80 -2.51 5.31
C THR A 54 6.43 -1.04 5.51
N LEU A 55 5.26 -0.81 6.11
CA LEU A 55 4.78 0.51 6.51
C LEU A 55 5.22 0.90 7.95
N TYR A 56 6.26 0.26 8.48
CA TYR A 56 6.67 0.44 9.88
C TYR A 56 7.01 1.89 10.25
N GLU A 57 7.64 2.65 9.36
CA GLU A 57 8.00 4.05 9.58
C GLU A 57 6.77 4.93 9.85
N PHE A 58 5.65 4.62 9.21
CA PHE A 58 4.39 5.37 9.36
C PHE A 58 3.69 5.14 10.70
N ARG A 59 4.16 4.17 11.51
CA ARG A 59 3.71 3.99 12.90
C ARG A 59 4.31 4.99 13.87
N HIS A 60 5.44 5.58 13.52
CA HIS A 60 6.13 6.56 14.35
C HIS A 60 5.84 7.99 13.89
N ASN A 61 5.85 8.19 12.59
CA ASN A 61 5.52 9.48 11.97
C ASN A 61 4.10 9.42 11.41
N HIS A 62 3.21 10.19 12.05
CA HIS A 62 1.81 10.24 11.63
C HIS A 62 1.43 11.52 10.90
N ASN A 63 2.30 12.54 10.90
CA ASN A 63 1.99 13.86 10.36
C ASN A 63 2.96 14.25 9.25
N TYR A 64 2.43 14.42 8.05
CA TYR A 64 3.18 14.81 6.87
C TYR A 64 2.63 16.11 6.33
N LYS A 65 3.49 17.15 6.27
CA LYS A 65 3.11 18.50 5.84
C LYS A 65 4.10 18.99 4.81
N ALA A 66 3.61 19.40 3.62
CA ALA A 66 4.43 20.05 2.62
C ALA A 66 4.64 21.53 2.98
N GLU A 67 5.67 22.13 2.40
CA GLU A 67 6.01 23.51 2.65
C GLU A 67 5.00 24.49 2.06
N PRO A 68 4.64 25.57 2.77
CA PRO A 68 3.81 26.62 2.22
C PRO A 68 4.61 27.47 1.23
N GLY A 69 3.92 28.06 0.26
CA GLY A 69 4.48 29.09 -0.60
C GLY A 69 4.75 30.38 0.18
N GLN A 70 5.81 31.08 -0.19
CA GLN A 70 6.16 32.35 0.42
C GLN A 70 5.27 33.48 -0.11
N GLU A 71 5.06 34.50 0.72
CA GLU A 71 4.36 35.73 0.32
C GLU A 71 5.10 36.44 -0.81
N GLY A 72 4.37 37.09 -1.68
CA GLY A 72 4.92 37.98 -2.70
C GLY A 72 5.70 39.14 -2.09
N GLY A 73 6.62 39.72 -2.84
CA GLY A 73 7.45 40.82 -2.39
C GLY A 73 7.18 42.11 -3.16
N LYS A 74 7.89 43.19 -2.74
CA LYS A 74 7.93 44.45 -3.47
C LYS A 74 8.61 44.29 -4.82
N GLN A 75 8.41 45.23 -5.73
CA GLN A 75 9.06 45.29 -7.04
C GLN A 75 8.71 44.05 -7.89
N ASN A 76 7.47 43.61 -7.84
CA ASN A 76 6.94 42.46 -8.59
C ASN A 76 7.67 41.15 -8.31
N LYS A 77 8.32 41.02 -7.13
CA LYS A 77 8.99 39.77 -6.76
C LYS A 77 7.95 38.73 -6.36
N THR A 78 7.89 37.65 -7.12
CA THR A 78 7.07 36.49 -6.77
C THR A 78 7.67 35.77 -5.56
N GLY A 79 6.84 35.30 -4.65
CA GLY A 79 7.24 34.48 -3.52
C GLY A 79 7.80 33.13 -4.00
N LYS A 80 8.74 32.57 -3.22
CA LYS A 80 9.28 31.24 -3.53
C LYS A 80 8.17 30.18 -3.38
N ASN A 81 8.12 29.21 -4.27
CA ASN A 81 7.24 28.05 -4.14
C ASN A 81 7.71 27.17 -2.98
N GLY A 82 6.76 26.57 -2.27
CA GLY A 82 7.04 25.53 -1.29
C GLY A 82 7.54 24.27 -1.96
N GLU A 83 8.38 23.50 -1.27
CA GLU A 83 8.88 22.23 -1.76
C GLU A 83 7.83 21.13 -1.62
N ASP A 84 7.76 20.26 -2.63
CA ASP A 84 6.88 19.11 -2.62
C ASP A 84 7.37 18.09 -1.59
N LEU A 85 6.44 17.47 -0.88
CA LEU A 85 6.76 16.39 0.05
C LEU A 85 6.53 15.04 -0.63
N ILE A 86 7.63 14.31 -0.84
CA ILE A 86 7.59 12.95 -1.39
C ILE A 86 7.56 11.95 -0.24
N ILE A 87 6.49 11.17 -0.16
CA ILE A 87 6.30 10.10 0.81
C ILE A 87 6.57 8.77 0.11
N LYS A 88 7.64 8.09 0.53
CA LYS A 88 8.03 6.81 -0.04
C LYS A 88 7.24 5.68 0.59
N VAL A 89 6.65 4.81 -0.24
CA VAL A 89 5.85 3.67 0.20
C VAL A 89 6.29 2.40 -0.54
N PRO A 90 6.09 1.22 0.07
CA PRO A 90 6.29 -0.05 -0.63
C PRO A 90 5.38 -0.19 -1.85
N GLU A 91 5.81 -0.97 -2.82
CA GLU A 91 4.96 -1.39 -3.95
C GLU A 91 3.74 -2.17 -3.43
N GLY A 92 2.56 -1.96 -4.05
CA GLY A 92 1.32 -2.57 -3.60
C GLY A 92 0.64 -1.86 -2.43
N THR A 93 1.03 -0.62 -2.11
CA THR A 93 0.35 0.18 -1.09
C THR A 93 -0.93 0.80 -1.63
N ILE A 94 -2.07 0.53 -1.01
CA ILE A 94 -3.34 1.22 -1.26
C ILE A 94 -3.46 2.38 -0.28
N ILE A 95 -3.80 3.54 -0.80
CA ILE A 95 -4.07 4.75 -0.04
C ILE A 95 -5.58 4.96 -0.04
N ARG A 96 -6.20 4.93 1.15
CA ARG A 96 -7.63 5.16 1.33
C ARG A 96 -7.89 6.39 2.18
N GLU A 97 -8.97 7.08 1.92
CA GLU A 97 -9.48 8.09 2.84
C GLU A 97 -9.98 7.40 4.13
N ALA A 98 -9.58 7.95 5.28
CA ALA A 98 -9.82 7.28 6.56
C ALA A 98 -11.30 7.31 7.02
N GLU A 99 -12.11 8.25 6.52
CA GLU A 99 -13.51 8.42 6.91
C GLU A 99 -14.45 7.62 6.02
N THR A 100 -14.29 7.69 4.69
CA THR A 100 -15.17 7.02 3.74
C THR A 100 -14.67 5.64 3.32
N GLY A 101 -13.38 5.34 3.53
CA GLY A 101 -12.72 4.11 3.08
C GLY A 101 -12.49 4.03 1.57
N LYS A 102 -12.83 5.09 0.81
CA LYS A 102 -12.66 5.14 -0.65
C LYS A 102 -11.19 5.18 -1.03
N ILE A 103 -10.85 4.57 -2.15
CA ILE A 103 -9.49 4.51 -2.67
C ILE A 103 -9.11 5.87 -3.27
N VAL A 104 -8.07 6.48 -2.72
CA VAL A 104 -7.47 7.72 -3.21
C VAL A 104 -6.41 7.43 -4.27
N ALA A 105 -5.57 6.45 -4.03
CA ALA A 105 -4.56 5.99 -4.98
C ALA A 105 -4.14 4.56 -4.68
N ASP A 106 -3.75 3.85 -5.71
CA ASP A 106 -3.19 2.52 -5.66
C ASP A 106 -1.77 2.55 -6.23
N MET A 107 -0.79 2.27 -5.37
CA MET A 107 0.64 2.32 -5.71
C MET A 107 1.14 0.96 -6.21
N SER A 108 0.50 0.44 -7.25
CA SER A 108 0.81 -0.88 -7.84
C SER A 108 1.06 -0.76 -9.35
N GLY A 109 1.85 -1.67 -9.90
CA GLY A 109 2.12 -1.74 -11.34
C GLY A 109 2.78 -0.47 -11.88
N ASP A 110 2.18 0.13 -12.91
CA ASP A 110 2.71 1.33 -13.56
C ASP A 110 2.56 2.60 -12.70
N ASN A 111 1.75 2.54 -11.64
CA ASN A 111 1.42 3.67 -10.78
C ASN A 111 2.50 3.90 -9.72
N GLN A 112 3.71 4.22 -10.17
CA GLN A 112 4.89 4.38 -9.28
C GLN A 112 4.93 5.75 -8.58
N ARG A 113 4.12 6.72 -9.01
CA ARG A 113 4.06 8.06 -8.43
C ARG A 113 2.66 8.65 -8.57
N ALA A 114 2.07 9.07 -7.44
CA ALA A 114 0.75 9.67 -7.39
C ALA A 114 0.77 10.98 -6.60
N VAL A 115 0.20 12.04 -7.17
CA VAL A 115 -0.04 13.31 -6.48
C VAL A 115 -1.37 13.21 -5.75
N VAL A 116 -1.33 13.07 -4.43
CA VAL A 116 -2.55 12.88 -3.61
C VAL A 116 -3.15 14.21 -3.17
N LEU A 117 -2.33 15.19 -2.78
CA LEU A 117 -2.83 16.53 -2.48
C LEU A 117 -2.02 17.57 -3.25
N LYS A 118 -2.70 18.49 -3.94
CA LYS A 118 -2.07 19.64 -4.59
C LYS A 118 -1.89 20.79 -3.60
N GLY A 119 -0.77 21.47 -3.69
CA GLY A 119 -0.50 22.67 -2.95
C GLY A 119 -1.39 23.84 -3.40
N GLY A 120 -1.71 24.71 -2.47
CA GLY A 120 -2.52 25.89 -2.74
C GLY A 120 -1.84 26.84 -3.74
N ARG A 121 -2.63 27.43 -4.63
CA ARG A 121 -2.12 28.45 -5.57
C ARG A 121 -1.73 29.71 -4.83
N GLY A 122 -0.65 30.35 -5.24
CA GLY A 122 -0.26 31.66 -4.74
C GLY A 122 -1.30 32.75 -5.10
N GLY A 123 -1.51 33.67 -4.18
CA GLY A 123 -2.38 34.81 -4.40
C GLY A 123 -1.77 35.84 -5.33
N LYS A 124 -2.58 36.51 -6.14
CA LYS A 124 -2.13 37.57 -7.04
C LYS A 124 -1.82 38.85 -6.29
N GLY A 125 -0.69 39.48 -6.60
CA GLY A 125 -0.29 40.80 -6.08
C GLY A 125 -1.17 41.92 -6.61
N ASN A 126 -1.12 43.10 -5.96
CA ASN A 126 -1.95 44.25 -6.31
C ASN A 126 -1.74 44.76 -7.74
N GLN A 127 -0.61 44.47 -8.37
CA GLN A 127 -0.34 44.82 -9.77
C GLN A 127 -1.40 44.30 -10.75
N HIS A 128 -1.98 43.11 -10.47
CA HIS A 128 -2.99 42.47 -11.33
C HIS A 128 -4.37 43.14 -11.23
N TYR A 129 -4.59 43.97 -10.23
CA TYR A 129 -5.88 44.62 -9.98
C TYR A 129 -5.92 46.08 -10.41
N ALA A 130 -4.84 46.56 -11.04
CA ALA A 130 -4.80 47.92 -11.63
C ALA A 130 -5.68 47.95 -12.88
N THR A 131 -6.63 48.85 -12.89
CA THR A 131 -7.51 49.12 -14.02
C THR A 131 -7.47 50.64 -14.34
N SER A 132 -8.05 51.06 -15.49
CA SER A 132 -8.16 52.48 -15.85
C SER A 132 -8.92 53.29 -14.79
N THR A 133 -9.89 52.65 -14.11
CA THR A 133 -10.71 53.31 -13.10
C THR A 133 -10.11 53.15 -11.69
N MET A 134 -9.32 52.09 -11.45
CA MET A 134 -8.66 51.82 -10.17
C MET A 134 -7.14 51.67 -10.35
N GLN A 135 -6.45 52.79 -10.41
CA GLN A 135 -5.00 52.84 -10.66
C GLN A 135 -4.16 52.51 -9.40
N VAL A 136 -4.75 52.54 -8.21
CA VAL A 136 -4.05 52.36 -6.92
C VAL A 136 -4.78 51.29 -6.08
N PRO A 137 -4.82 49.97 -6.51
CA PRO A 137 -5.46 48.93 -5.72
C PRO A 137 -4.68 48.67 -4.43
N LYS A 138 -5.36 48.80 -3.29
CA LYS A 138 -4.80 48.60 -1.94
C LYS A 138 -5.05 47.19 -1.39
N TYR A 139 -5.35 46.23 -2.27
CA TYR A 139 -5.64 44.84 -1.92
C TYR A 139 -4.87 43.89 -2.83
N ALA A 140 -4.59 42.70 -2.33
CA ALA A 140 -4.04 41.57 -3.05
C ALA A 140 -4.84 40.33 -2.71
N GLN A 141 -4.70 39.30 -3.50
CA GLN A 141 -5.40 38.04 -3.29
C GLN A 141 -4.67 37.22 -2.22
N PRO A 142 -5.37 36.66 -1.22
CA PRO A 142 -4.77 35.68 -0.32
C PRO A 142 -4.43 34.41 -1.09
N GLY A 143 -3.40 33.71 -0.67
CA GLY A 143 -3.06 32.40 -1.19
C GLY A 143 -4.15 31.38 -0.84
N GLN A 144 -4.34 30.41 -1.73
CA GLN A 144 -5.29 29.33 -1.55
C GLN A 144 -4.92 28.51 -0.31
N LYS A 145 -5.91 28.09 0.46
CA LYS A 145 -5.73 27.25 1.65
C LYS A 145 -5.09 25.91 1.30
N ALA A 146 -4.36 25.36 2.27
CA ALA A 146 -3.85 23.99 2.18
C ALA A 146 -5.01 22.99 2.21
N MET A 147 -4.85 21.90 1.48
CA MET A 147 -5.71 20.72 1.59
C MET A 147 -5.15 19.80 2.68
N GLU A 148 -6.04 19.17 3.41
CA GLU A 148 -5.70 18.22 4.46
C GLU A 148 -6.59 17.00 4.39
N LEU A 149 -6.01 15.82 4.64
CA LEU A 149 -6.70 14.55 4.57
C LEU A 149 -6.11 13.57 5.59
N ASN A 150 -6.97 12.79 6.23
CA ASN A 150 -6.57 11.61 6.97
C ASN A 150 -6.62 10.41 6.03
N VAL A 151 -5.51 9.73 5.86
CA VAL A 151 -5.43 8.56 4.99
C VAL A 151 -4.97 7.33 5.75
N THR A 152 -5.47 6.21 5.27
CA THR A 152 -5.07 4.88 5.70
C THR A 152 -4.22 4.26 4.60
N LEU A 153 -3.03 3.80 4.96
CA LEU A 153 -2.14 3.05 4.09
C LEU A 153 -2.32 1.56 4.39
N GLU A 154 -2.54 0.77 3.34
CA GLU A 154 -2.69 -0.69 3.42
C GLU A 154 -1.81 -1.36 2.38
N LEU A 155 -1.02 -2.37 2.77
CA LEU A 155 -0.29 -3.21 1.82
C LEU A 155 -1.20 -4.29 1.25
N LYS A 156 -1.22 -4.46 -0.08
CA LYS A 156 -1.99 -5.50 -0.77
C LYS A 156 -1.42 -6.88 -0.54
N SER A 157 -0.12 -7.07 -0.76
CA SER A 157 0.54 -8.36 -0.58
C SER A 157 1.21 -8.43 0.78
N ILE A 158 0.97 -9.53 1.48
CA ILE A 158 1.60 -9.82 2.76
C ILE A 158 2.79 -10.74 2.54
N ALA A 159 2.69 -11.65 1.58
CA ALA A 159 3.70 -12.60 1.18
C ALA A 159 3.48 -13.02 -0.27
N ASP A 160 4.55 -13.45 -0.94
CA ASP A 160 4.46 -14.01 -2.28
C ASP A 160 3.90 -15.43 -2.23
N VAL A 161 4.21 -16.17 -1.16
CA VAL A 161 3.87 -17.58 -0.98
C VAL A 161 3.15 -17.81 0.35
N GLY A 162 2.01 -18.49 0.30
CA GLY A 162 1.27 -18.93 1.49
C GLY A 162 1.52 -20.40 1.80
N LEU A 163 1.95 -20.73 3.04
CA LEU A 163 2.00 -22.11 3.53
C LEU A 163 0.64 -22.47 4.14
N VAL A 164 0.01 -23.50 3.62
CA VAL A 164 -1.22 -24.05 4.13
C VAL A 164 -1.03 -25.53 4.52
N GLY A 165 -1.73 -25.99 5.52
CA GLY A 165 -1.64 -27.36 5.98
C GLY A 165 -2.17 -27.51 7.41
N PHE A 166 -2.49 -28.72 7.81
CA PHE A 166 -2.96 -29.04 9.16
C PHE A 166 -1.90 -28.75 10.23
N PRO A 167 -2.28 -28.66 11.50
CA PRO A 167 -1.32 -28.56 12.60
C PRO A 167 -0.29 -29.70 12.54
N ASN A 168 0.91 -29.47 13.06
CA ASN A 168 1.99 -30.42 13.20
C ASN A 168 2.56 -31.07 11.89
N VAL A 169 2.11 -30.64 10.71
CA VAL A 169 2.72 -31.08 9.44
C VAL A 169 4.13 -30.51 9.21
N GLY A 170 4.57 -29.54 10.04
CA GLY A 170 5.93 -28.99 10.03
C GLY A 170 6.08 -27.64 9.33
N LYS A 171 5.00 -26.86 9.18
CA LYS A 171 5.03 -25.52 8.53
C LYS A 171 6.06 -24.57 9.16
N SER A 172 5.99 -24.40 10.48
CA SER A 172 6.90 -23.49 11.20
C SER A 172 8.36 -24.01 11.17
N THR A 173 8.56 -25.34 11.11
CA THR A 173 9.89 -25.94 10.95
C THR A 173 10.45 -25.66 9.56
N LEU A 174 9.63 -25.79 8.53
CA LEU A 174 10.00 -25.42 7.17
C LEU A 174 10.41 -23.94 7.13
N LEU A 175 9.53 -23.05 7.63
CA LEU A 175 9.78 -21.62 7.63
C LEU A 175 11.09 -21.25 8.31
N SER A 176 11.35 -21.76 9.52
CA SER A 176 12.60 -21.51 10.24
C SER A 176 13.85 -22.04 9.53
N ARG A 177 13.71 -23.08 8.70
CA ARG A 177 14.83 -23.70 7.98
C ARG A 177 15.19 -22.97 6.69
N VAL A 178 14.19 -22.40 6.00
CA VAL A 178 14.38 -21.74 4.69
C VAL A 178 14.62 -20.24 4.79
N THR A 179 14.46 -19.66 5.98
CA THR A 179 14.67 -18.23 6.22
C THR A 179 16.05 -17.97 6.82
N ASN A 180 16.73 -16.93 6.33
CA ASN A 180 18.06 -16.52 6.82
C ASN A 180 18.02 -15.77 8.17
N ALA A 181 16.84 -15.39 8.63
CA ALA A 181 16.62 -14.73 9.93
C ALA A 181 15.46 -15.39 10.65
N ASP A 182 15.42 -15.26 11.99
CA ASP A 182 14.29 -15.74 12.78
C ASP A 182 12.96 -15.24 12.18
N PRO A 183 11.99 -16.14 11.96
CA PRO A 183 10.69 -15.77 11.44
C PRO A 183 10.09 -14.65 12.29
N LYS A 184 9.69 -13.56 11.64
CA LYS A 184 9.12 -12.42 12.35
C LYS A 184 7.62 -12.60 12.50
N ILE A 185 7.15 -12.57 13.74
CA ILE A 185 5.73 -12.54 14.04
C ILE A 185 5.19 -11.17 13.59
N ALA A 186 4.29 -11.18 12.61
CA ALA A 186 3.64 -9.98 12.15
C ALA A 186 2.37 -9.72 12.97
N ASN A 187 2.34 -8.64 13.74
CA ASN A 187 1.19 -8.24 14.53
C ASN A 187 0.21 -7.44 13.65
N TYR A 188 -0.79 -8.10 13.11
CA TYR A 188 -1.87 -7.44 12.38
C TYR A 188 -2.98 -7.02 13.35
N HIS A 189 -3.40 -5.75 13.26
CA HIS A 189 -4.41 -5.16 14.16
C HIS A 189 -5.80 -5.81 14.05
N PHE A 190 -6.02 -6.60 13.01
CA PHE A 190 -7.31 -7.22 12.70
C PHE A 190 -7.29 -8.76 12.82
N THR A 191 -6.18 -9.36 13.30
CA THR A 191 -6.06 -10.81 13.46
C THR A 191 -5.82 -11.20 14.90
N THR A 192 -6.51 -12.24 15.35
CA THR A 192 -6.24 -12.90 16.64
C THR A 192 -5.08 -13.89 16.57
N LEU A 193 -4.70 -14.31 15.34
CA LEU A 193 -3.56 -15.18 15.05
C LEU A 193 -2.62 -14.42 14.12
N ASN A 194 -1.37 -14.25 14.55
CA ASN A 194 -0.34 -13.56 13.81
C ASN A 194 0.39 -14.54 12.88
N PRO A 195 0.42 -14.33 11.56
CA PRO A 195 1.22 -15.16 10.67
C PRO A 195 2.71 -14.96 10.94
N ASN A 196 3.47 -16.05 10.82
CA ASN A 196 4.91 -15.97 10.83
C ASN A 196 5.39 -15.72 9.41
N LEU A 197 6.15 -14.65 9.21
CA LEU A 197 6.72 -14.28 7.90
C LEU A 197 8.20 -14.65 7.87
N GLY A 198 8.62 -15.22 6.77
CA GLY A 198 10.01 -15.52 6.50
C GLY A 198 10.45 -15.05 5.12
N VAL A 199 11.62 -14.42 5.05
CA VAL A 199 12.23 -14.04 3.77
C VAL A 199 13.16 -15.16 3.34
N VAL A 200 12.89 -15.73 2.19
CA VAL A 200 13.72 -16.74 1.55
C VAL A 200 14.66 -16.04 0.60
N ASP A 201 15.96 -16.27 0.76
CA ASP A 201 17.01 -15.76 -0.10
C ASP A 201 17.58 -16.93 -0.91
N LEU A 202 17.49 -16.85 -2.22
CA LEU A 202 18.03 -17.86 -3.11
C LEU A 202 19.35 -17.35 -3.69
N ASP A 203 20.39 -18.19 -3.65
CA ASP A 203 21.70 -17.89 -4.20
C ASP A 203 21.62 -17.34 -5.64
N GLY A 204 21.88 -16.04 -5.82
CA GLY A 204 21.94 -15.36 -7.11
C GLY A 204 20.60 -14.92 -7.72
N GLY A 205 19.48 -14.99 -6.98
CA GLY A 205 18.15 -14.60 -7.44
C GLY A 205 17.48 -13.55 -6.55
N LYS A 206 16.32 -13.04 -6.99
CA LYS A 206 15.44 -12.24 -6.13
C LYS A 206 14.82 -13.16 -5.07
N GLY A 207 14.96 -12.83 -3.81
CA GLY A 207 14.28 -13.49 -2.70
C GLY A 207 12.75 -13.31 -2.78
N PHE A 208 12.00 -14.10 -2.01
CA PHE A 208 10.55 -13.97 -1.88
C PHE A 208 10.12 -14.19 -0.42
N VAL A 209 8.92 -13.71 -0.10
CA VAL A 209 8.37 -13.81 1.25
C VAL A 209 7.41 -14.97 1.36
N ILE A 210 7.62 -15.83 2.37
CA ILE A 210 6.71 -16.92 2.72
C ILE A 210 5.94 -16.54 4.00
N ALA A 211 4.64 -16.74 4.01
CA ALA A 211 3.79 -16.64 5.19
C ALA A 211 3.38 -18.04 5.67
N ASP A 212 3.70 -18.37 6.91
CA ASP A 212 3.06 -19.48 7.62
C ASP A 212 1.68 -19.01 8.07
N ILE A 213 0.66 -19.60 7.48
CA ILE A 213 -0.72 -19.23 7.71
C ILE A 213 -1.32 -20.26 8.70
N PRO A 214 -1.37 -19.96 10.02
CA PRO A 214 -1.94 -20.86 11.01
C PRO A 214 -3.46 -20.86 10.93
N GLY A 215 -4.13 -21.98 11.14
CA GLY A 215 -5.56 -22.03 11.47
C GLY A 215 -6.53 -22.55 10.42
N LEU A 216 -6.09 -23.26 9.37
CA LEU A 216 -6.96 -24.16 8.64
C LEU A 216 -7.28 -25.36 9.55
N ILE A 217 -8.43 -25.33 10.24
CA ILE A 217 -8.95 -26.39 11.08
C ILE A 217 -10.36 -26.69 10.58
N GLU A 218 -10.75 -27.96 10.55
CA GLU A 218 -12.11 -28.42 10.23
C GLU A 218 -13.17 -27.54 10.93
N GLY A 219 -14.08 -26.92 10.16
CA GLY A 219 -15.16 -26.07 10.67
C GLY A 219 -14.92 -24.55 10.60
N ALA A 220 -13.84 -24.08 10.03
CA ALA A 220 -13.61 -22.62 9.87
C ALA A 220 -14.66 -21.93 8.97
N SER A 221 -15.32 -22.68 8.08
CA SER A 221 -16.41 -22.22 7.21
C SER A 221 -17.77 -22.14 7.93
N GLU A 222 -17.95 -22.81 9.07
CA GLU A 222 -19.24 -22.89 9.77
C GLU A 222 -19.51 -21.76 10.79
N GLY A 223 -18.83 -20.63 10.70
CA GLY A 223 -19.29 -19.40 11.36
C GLY A 223 -18.67 -19.05 12.72
N VAL A 224 -17.62 -19.71 13.17
CA VAL A 224 -16.85 -19.24 14.32
C VAL A 224 -15.73 -18.30 13.83
N GLY A 225 -16.04 -17.05 13.64
CA GLY A 225 -15.30 -15.81 13.32
C GLY A 225 -13.78 -15.79 13.10
N LEU A 226 -13.06 -16.88 13.23
CA LEU A 226 -11.61 -17.01 13.06
C LEU A 226 -11.22 -17.33 11.60
N GLY A 227 -12.01 -18.13 10.88
CA GLY A 227 -11.70 -18.55 9.52
C GLY A 227 -11.69 -17.43 8.48
N HIS A 228 -12.69 -16.56 8.47
CA HIS A 228 -12.82 -15.48 7.49
C HIS A 228 -11.69 -14.43 7.56
N LYS A 229 -11.21 -14.10 8.76
CA LYS A 229 -10.10 -13.15 8.92
C LYS A 229 -8.78 -13.72 8.44
N PHE A 230 -8.64 -15.02 8.54
CA PHE A 230 -7.48 -15.79 8.17
C PHE A 230 -7.34 -15.96 6.65
N LEU A 231 -8.42 -16.26 5.98
CA LEU A 231 -8.45 -16.50 4.53
C LEU A 231 -8.14 -15.22 3.72
N LYS A 232 -8.37 -14.03 4.30
CA LYS A 232 -7.88 -12.76 3.74
C LYS A 232 -6.37 -12.68 3.54
N HIS A 233 -5.59 -13.45 4.31
CA HIS A 233 -4.13 -13.50 4.13
C HIS A 233 -3.74 -14.34 2.93
N ILE A 234 -4.47 -15.43 2.67
CA ILE A 234 -4.27 -16.26 1.49
C ILE A 234 -4.62 -15.48 0.22
N GLU A 235 -5.67 -14.66 0.24
CA GLU A 235 -6.03 -13.79 -0.90
C GLU A 235 -4.89 -12.85 -1.34
N ARG A 236 -3.92 -12.62 -0.47
CA ARG A 236 -2.79 -11.72 -0.71
C ARG A 236 -1.50 -12.47 -1.06
N THR A 237 -1.57 -13.78 -1.33
CA THR A 237 -0.41 -14.58 -1.78
C THR A 237 -0.57 -14.94 -3.25
N LYS A 238 0.54 -15.10 -3.97
CA LYS A 238 0.56 -15.44 -5.40
C LYS A 238 0.57 -16.95 -5.63
N VAL A 239 1.30 -17.69 -4.79
CA VAL A 239 1.47 -19.16 -4.86
C VAL A 239 1.09 -19.76 -3.52
N ILE A 240 0.47 -20.95 -3.55
CA ILE A 240 0.08 -21.70 -2.36
C ILE A 240 0.91 -22.99 -2.27
N ILE A 241 1.57 -23.22 -1.13
CA ILE A 241 2.24 -24.48 -0.82
C ILE A 241 1.38 -25.26 0.16
N HIS A 242 0.83 -26.38 -0.29
CA HIS A 242 0.17 -27.34 0.59
C HIS A 242 1.21 -28.22 1.28
N MET A 243 1.29 -28.11 2.58
CA MET A 243 2.21 -28.91 3.38
C MET A 243 1.46 -30.05 4.04
N ILE A 244 1.89 -31.29 3.76
CA ILE A 244 1.27 -32.52 4.25
C ILE A 244 2.27 -33.40 5.00
N ASP A 245 1.78 -34.22 5.89
CA ASP A 245 2.59 -35.25 6.58
C ASP A 245 2.54 -36.57 5.79
N ALA A 246 3.59 -36.80 4.97
CA ALA A 246 3.68 -38.01 4.15
C ALA A 246 3.91 -39.29 4.98
N ALA A 247 4.41 -39.16 6.20
CA ALA A 247 4.62 -40.30 7.09
C ALA A 247 3.34 -40.68 7.89
N SER A 248 2.27 -39.88 7.78
CA SER A 248 1.02 -40.09 8.52
C SER A 248 1.23 -40.30 10.03
N VAL A 249 2.16 -39.55 10.63
CA VAL A 249 2.55 -39.73 12.05
C VAL A 249 1.35 -39.56 13.00
N GLU A 250 0.39 -38.73 12.62
CA GLU A 250 -0.85 -38.52 13.38
C GLU A 250 -2.02 -39.43 12.95
N GLY A 251 -1.75 -40.40 12.05
CA GLY A 251 -2.77 -41.32 11.54
C GLY A 251 -3.76 -40.70 10.55
N ARG A 252 -3.43 -39.54 9.97
CA ARG A 252 -4.24 -38.87 8.95
C ARG A 252 -3.82 -39.33 7.55
N ASP A 253 -4.80 -39.35 6.64
CA ASP A 253 -4.53 -39.60 5.21
C ASP A 253 -4.09 -38.30 4.52
N PRO A 254 -2.86 -38.23 3.97
CA PRO A 254 -2.34 -37.06 3.30
C PRO A 254 -3.22 -36.58 2.13
N ILE A 255 -3.85 -37.50 1.40
CA ILE A 255 -4.72 -37.17 0.26
C ILE A 255 -6.02 -36.52 0.75
N ALA A 256 -6.61 -37.07 1.81
CA ALA A 256 -7.82 -36.51 2.42
C ALA A 256 -7.55 -35.09 2.97
N ASP A 257 -6.38 -34.85 3.56
CA ASP A 257 -5.98 -33.55 4.09
C ASP A 257 -5.92 -32.47 2.98
N ILE A 258 -5.35 -32.79 1.82
CA ILE A 258 -5.30 -31.82 0.68
C ILE A 258 -6.73 -31.52 0.18
N LYS A 259 -7.56 -32.54 0.02
CA LYS A 259 -8.93 -32.37 -0.46
C LYS A 259 -9.77 -31.53 0.53
N ALA A 260 -9.57 -31.71 1.84
CA ALA A 260 -10.23 -30.91 2.86
C ALA A 260 -9.82 -29.43 2.79
N ILE A 261 -8.52 -29.16 2.66
CA ILE A 261 -8.00 -27.78 2.52
C ILE A 261 -8.54 -27.13 1.24
N ASN A 262 -8.52 -27.84 0.11
CA ASN A 262 -9.03 -27.28 -1.15
C ASN A 262 -10.53 -26.97 -1.05
N LYS A 263 -11.31 -27.80 -0.40
CA LYS A 263 -12.73 -27.55 -0.17
C LYS A 263 -12.97 -26.30 0.70
N GLU A 264 -12.14 -26.07 1.69
CA GLU A 264 -12.21 -24.84 2.51
C GLU A 264 -11.82 -23.59 1.73
N LEU A 265 -10.77 -23.66 0.91
CA LEU A 265 -10.36 -22.58 0.04
C LEU A 265 -11.46 -22.24 -0.99
N GLU A 266 -12.09 -23.26 -1.59
CA GLU A 266 -13.19 -23.10 -2.54
C GLU A 266 -14.42 -22.45 -1.90
N ALA A 267 -14.79 -22.91 -0.70
CA ALA A 267 -15.93 -22.37 0.03
C ALA A 267 -15.75 -20.90 0.41
N TYR A 268 -14.51 -20.47 0.60
CA TYR A 268 -14.20 -19.08 0.92
C TYR A 268 -14.14 -18.20 -0.33
N ASN A 269 -13.30 -18.56 -1.30
CA ASN A 269 -13.15 -17.85 -2.56
C ASN A 269 -12.66 -18.80 -3.66
N PRO A 270 -13.51 -19.15 -4.64
CA PRO A 270 -13.16 -20.06 -5.74
C PRO A 270 -11.93 -19.59 -6.56
N ASP A 271 -11.63 -18.29 -6.57
CA ASP A 271 -10.49 -17.76 -7.30
C ASP A 271 -9.13 -18.17 -6.71
N LEU A 272 -9.12 -18.59 -5.42
CA LEU A 272 -7.90 -19.11 -4.80
C LEU A 272 -7.43 -20.43 -5.41
N LEU A 273 -8.36 -21.26 -5.89
CA LEU A 273 -8.03 -22.51 -6.55
C LEU A 273 -7.41 -22.31 -7.94
N LYS A 274 -7.61 -21.14 -8.55
CA LYS A 274 -6.99 -20.82 -9.86
C LYS A 274 -5.51 -20.44 -9.73
N ARG A 275 -5.03 -20.20 -8.51
CA ARG A 275 -3.63 -19.86 -8.26
C ARG A 275 -2.75 -21.09 -8.37
N PRO A 276 -1.46 -20.92 -8.77
CA PRO A 276 -0.50 -22.00 -8.75
C PRO A 276 -0.40 -22.64 -7.37
N GLN A 277 -0.54 -23.96 -7.33
CA GLN A 277 -0.44 -24.75 -6.11
C GLN A 277 0.70 -25.74 -6.21
N VAL A 278 1.37 -26.00 -5.09
CA VAL A 278 2.46 -26.96 -4.97
C VAL A 278 2.24 -27.80 -3.71
N ILE A 279 2.44 -29.11 -3.81
CA ILE A 279 2.35 -30.01 -2.65
C ILE A 279 3.76 -30.30 -2.13
N ALA A 280 4.01 -29.98 -0.87
CA ALA A 280 5.21 -30.34 -0.14
C ALA A 280 4.92 -31.52 0.80
N ALA A 281 5.27 -32.73 0.35
CA ALA A 281 5.11 -33.96 1.14
C ALA A 281 6.26 -34.06 2.14
N ASN A 282 6.01 -33.61 3.37
CA ASN A 282 7.00 -33.50 4.44
C ASN A 282 7.12 -34.79 5.26
N LYS A 283 8.16 -34.84 6.09
CA LYS A 283 8.50 -35.93 7.00
C LYS A 283 8.88 -37.24 6.29
N ILE A 284 9.45 -37.16 5.08
CA ILE A 284 9.92 -38.35 4.36
C ILE A 284 10.98 -39.15 5.13
N ASP A 285 11.64 -38.53 6.10
CA ASP A 285 12.60 -39.14 7.01
C ASP A 285 11.94 -40.01 8.09
N ALA A 286 10.63 -39.88 8.30
CA ALA A 286 9.86 -40.64 9.29
C ALA A 286 8.97 -41.75 8.66
N ILE A 287 9.04 -41.93 7.33
CA ILE A 287 8.25 -42.97 6.64
C ILE A 287 8.83 -44.35 6.96
N TYR A 288 7.99 -45.22 7.49
CA TYR A 288 8.31 -46.63 7.71
C TYR A 288 7.93 -47.40 6.42
N GLY A 289 8.93 -47.84 5.63
CA GLY A 289 8.72 -48.59 4.39
C GLY A 289 9.30 -47.91 3.15
N ASP A 290 8.76 -48.25 1.98
CA ASP A 290 9.20 -47.62 0.73
C ASP A 290 8.63 -46.21 0.57
N THR A 291 9.51 -45.25 0.72
CA THR A 291 9.16 -43.80 0.57
C THR A 291 8.60 -43.51 -0.84
N ASN A 292 9.10 -44.23 -1.87
CA ASN A 292 8.67 -43.99 -3.24
C ASN A 292 7.21 -44.43 -3.45
N GLU A 293 6.79 -45.55 -2.85
CA GLU A 293 5.42 -46.03 -2.96
C GLU A 293 4.39 -45.03 -2.41
N VAL A 294 4.68 -44.42 -1.25
CA VAL A 294 3.83 -43.39 -0.63
C VAL A 294 3.77 -42.12 -1.52
N ILE A 295 4.93 -41.67 -1.99
CA ILE A 295 5.02 -40.45 -2.82
C ILE A 295 4.37 -40.67 -4.18
N ASP A 296 4.57 -41.84 -4.80
CA ASP A 296 3.95 -42.18 -6.09
C ASP A 296 2.42 -42.30 -5.98
N GLY A 297 1.90 -42.75 -4.83
CA GLY A 297 0.47 -42.73 -4.51
C GLY A 297 -0.10 -41.31 -4.50
N ILE A 298 0.59 -40.37 -3.87
CA ILE A 298 0.19 -38.94 -3.84
C ILE A 298 0.32 -38.30 -5.24
N LYS A 299 1.41 -38.55 -5.95
CA LYS A 299 1.62 -38.05 -7.31
C LYS A 299 0.53 -38.51 -8.27
N LYS A 300 0.17 -39.80 -8.22
CA LYS A 300 -0.85 -40.37 -9.10
C LYS A 300 -2.22 -39.68 -8.96
N GLU A 301 -2.52 -39.13 -7.79
CA GLU A 301 -3.79 -38.46 -7.54
C GLU A 301 -3.78 -36.98 -7.99
N PHE A 302 -2.64 -36.29 -7.89
CA PHE A 302 -2.56 -34.84 -8.08
C PHE A 302 -1.77 -34.37 -9.30
N GLU A 303 -0.79 -35.17 -9.79
CA GLU A 303 -0.05 -34.84 -11.03
C GLU A 303 -0.89 -35.24 -12.27
N PRO A 304 -0.87 -34.49 -13.37
CA PRO A 304 0.07 -33.38 -13.65
C PRO A 304 -0.36 -32.00 -13.14
N ASP A 305 -1.58 -31.86 -12.59
CA ASP A 305 -2.17 -30.53 -12.28
C ASP A 305 -1.40 -29.81 -11.16
N ILE A 306 -1.00 -30.55 -10.12
CA ILE A 306 -0.28 -29.99 -8.97
C ILE A 306 0.99 -30.81 -8.72
N LYS A 307 2.15 -30.16 -8.81
CA LYS A 307 3.44 -30.83 -8.63
C LYS A 307 3.72 -31.18 -7.18
N VAL A 308 4.20 -32.41 -6.95
CA VAL A 308 4.48 -32.98 -5.62
C VAL A 308 5.99 -33.05 -5.37
N PHE A 309 6.45 -32.43 -4.27
CA PHE A 309 7.83 -32.44 -3.83
C PHE A 309 7.97 -33.21 -2.51
N PRO A 310 8.73 -34.33 -2.51
CA PRO A 310 9.08 -35.02 -1.27
C PRO A 310 10.15 -34.22 -0.55
N ILE A 311 9.86 -33.80 0.68
CA ILE A 311 10.76 -32.99 1.50
C ILE A 311 10.92 -33.53 2.92
N SER A 312 12.02 -33.15 3.55
CA SER A 312 12.19 -33.21 5.01
C SER A 312 12.60 -31.84 5.53
N ALA A 313 11.72 -31.17 6.23
CA ALA A 313 11.99 -29.87 6.82
C ALA A 313 13.11 -29.96 7.88
N VAL A 314 13.25 -31.12 8.56
CA VAL A 314 14.29 -31.36 9.60
C VAL A 314 15.67 -31.55 8.95
N SER A 315 15.79 -32.43 7.96
CA SER A 315 17.09 -32.73 7.31
C SER A 315 17.48 -31.73 6.23
N GLY A 316 16.51 -30.99 5.68
CA GLY A 316 16.73 -30.05 4.56
C GLY A 316 16.67 -30.72 3.18
N LYS A 317 16.39 -32.02 3.09
CA LYS A 317 16.30 -32.76 1.83
C LYS A 317 15.11 -32.28 1.00
N GLY A 318 15.30 -32.06 -0.31
CA GLY A 318 14.25 -31.64 -1.25
C GLY A 318 13.83 -30.15 -1.17
N LEU A 319 14.34 -29.39 -0.18
CA LEU A 319 13.94 -28.00 0.01
C LEU A 319 14.41 -27.08 -1.13
N LYS A 320 15.63 -27.26 -1.60
CA LYS A 320 16.17 -26.42 -2.70
C LYS A 320 15.32 -26.56 -3.97
N GLU A 321 14.99 -27.79 -4.35
CA GLU A 321 14.19 -28.10 -5.54
C GLU A 321 12.78 -27.48 -5.42
N LEU A 322 12.14 -27.61 -4.24
CA LEU A 322 10.85 -26.96 -3.97
C LEU A 322 10.94 -25.44 -4.14
N LEU A 323 11.93 -24.79 -3.51
CA LEU A 323 12.07 -23.34 -3.53
C LEU A 323 12.39 -22.78 -4.92
N PHE A 324 13.25 -23.46 -5.69
CA PHE A 324 13.52 -23.07 -7.08
C PHE A 324 12.28 -23.20 -7.97
N TYR A 325 11.49 -24.26 -7.78
CA TYR A 325 10.25 -24.43 -8.53
C TYR A 325 9.20 -23.37 -8.16
N VAL A 326 9.04 -23.07 -6.87
CA VAL A 326 8.16 -21.98 -6.40
C VAL A 326 8.60 -20.66 -7.00
N ARG A 327 9.92 -20.42 -7.08
CA ARG A 327 10.44 -19.20 -7.70
C ARG A 327 10.10 -19.12 -9.17
N SER A 328 10.23 -20.23 -9.94
CA SER A 328 9.82 -20.25 -11.35
C SER A 328 8.34 -19.96 -11.53
N LEU A 329 7.48 -20.49 -10.67
CA LEU A 329 6.05 -20.15 -10.68
C LEU A 329 5.77 -18.67 -10.40
N LEU A 330 6.51 -18.07 -9.45
CA LEU A 330 6.37 -16.64 -9.18
C LEU A 330 6.81 -15.78 -10.37
N ASP A 331 7.85 -16.20 -11.09
CA ASP A 331 8.32 -15.49 -12.29
C ASP A 331 7.36 -15.67 -13.48
N GLU A 332 6.71 -16.84 -13.62
CA GLU A 332 5.72 -17.13 -14.67
C GLU A 332 4.38 -16.43 -14.42
N PHE A 333 3.95 -16.38 -13.16
CA PHE A 333 2.66 -15.79 -12.79
C PHE A 333 2.65 -14.26 -12.98
N GLY A 334 3.82 -13.66 -13.24
CA GLY A 334 4.00 -12.25 -13.49
C GLY A 334 3.61 -11.37 -12.28
N ASP A 335 4.15 -10.19 -12.27
CA ASP A 335 3.75 -9.15 -11.32
C ASP A 335 2.57 -8.34 -11.89
N GLU A 336 1.51 -8.99 -12.43
CA GLU A 336 0.30 -8.22 -12.75
C GLU A 336 -0.46 -7.95 -11.45
N PRO A 337 -0.18 -6.83 -10.79
CA PRO A 337 -0.90 -6.46 -9.59
C PRO A 337 -2.32 -6.10 -10.00
N VAL A 338 -3.31 -6.64 -9.29
CA VAL A 338 -4.67 -6.12 -9.40
C VAL A 338 -4.62 -4.64 -9.03
N VAL A 339 -4.75 -3.76 -10.01
CA VAL A 339 -4.77 -2.30 -9.80
C VAL A 339 -6.22 -1.90 -9.56
N TYR A 340 -6.48 -1.28 -8.41
CA TYR A 340 -7.80 -0.74 -8.11
C TYR A 340 -7.94 0.66 -8.72
N GLU A 341 -9.11 0.94 -9.27
CA GLU A 341 -9.45 2.27 -9.77
C GLU A 341 -9.58 3.28 -8.62
N GLN A 342 -9.21 4.51 -8.90
CA GLN A 342 -9.37 5.62 -7.96
C GLN A 342 -10.87 5.89 -7.77
N GLU A 343 -11.35 5.84 -6.52
CA GLU A 343 -12.76 6.07 -6.15
C GLU A 343 -12.99 7.45 -5.53
N TYR A 344 -11.93 8.09 -5.06
CA TYR A 344 -11.96 9.39 -4.41
C TYR A 344 -10.99 10.34 -5.09
N ASP A 345 -11.49 11.41 -5.66
CA ASP A 345 -10.67 12.49 -6.21
C ASP A 345 -10.62 13.66 -5.21
N PRO A 346 -9.49 13.87 -4.53
CA PRO A 346 -9.34 15.00 -3.61
C PRO A 346 -9.47 16.36 -4.29
N PHE A 347 -9.39 16.40 -5.62
CA PHE A 347 -9.43 17.64 -6.41
C PHE A 347 -10.83 18.06 -6.86
N GLU A 348 -11.82 17.16 -6.76
CA GLU A 348 -13.20 17.44 -7.15
C GLU A 348 -13.78 18.68 -6.44
N PHE A 349 -13.33 18.94 -5.21
CA PHE A 349 -13.73 20.11 -4.44
C PHE A 349 -12.91 21.38 -4.74
N GLN A 350 -11.73 21.27 -5.38
CA GLN A 350 -10.92 22.45 -5.72
C GLN A 350 -11.46 23.23 -6.91
N ASP A 351 -12.04 22.57 -7.88
CA ASP A 351 -12.58 23.22 -9.07
C ASP A 351 -13.87 24.02 -8.77
N ASN A 352 -14.58 23.67 -7.70
CA ASN A 352 -15.75 24.41 -7.24
C ASN A 352 -15.40 25.67 -6.42
N GLU A 353 -14.20 25.76 -5.82
CA GLU A 353 -13.71 26.99 -5.17
C GLU A 353 -13.09 27.98 -6.17
N SER A 354 -12.90 27.61 -7.43
CA SER A 354 -12.48 28.50 -8.51
C SER A 354 -13.61 29.34 -9.10
N LEU A 355 -14.78 29.35 -8.48
CA LEU A 355 -15.82 30.32 -8.78
C LEU A 355 -15.19 31.71 -8.67
N PRO A 356 -15.34 32.57 -9.71
CA PRO A 356 -14.84 33.92 -9.65
C PRO A 356 -15.42 34.53 -8.38
N TYR A 357 -14.54 35.08 -7.53
CA TYR A 357 -15.01 35.87 -6.41
C TYR A 357 -16.01 36.85 -6.94
N THR A 358 -17.28 36.53 -6.85
CA THR A 358 -18.32 37.51 -6.95
C THR A 358 -18.05 38.40 -5.77
N CYS A 359 -17.40 39.53 -6.03
CA CYS A 359 -17.31 40.57 -5.07
C CYS A 359 -18.74 40.82 -4.62
N LEU A 360 -19.10 40.34 -3.44
CA LEU A 360 -20.27 40.83 -2.76
C LEU A 360 -19.91 42.30 -2.45
N LEU A 361 -20.07 43.14 -3.46
CA LEU A 361 -20.28 44.54 -3.23
C LEU A 361 -21.51 44.60 -2.29
N TYR A 362 -21.16 44.78 -1.03
CA TYR A 362 -22.14 45.30 -0.08
C TYR A 362 -22.63 46.63 -0.63
N THR A 363 -23.69 46.56 -1.41
CA THR A 363 -24.58 47.68 -1.54
C THR A 363 -25.34 47.73 -0.23
N SER A 364 -24.72 48.40 0.80
CA SER A 364 -25.48 48.88 1.90
C SER A 364 -26.55 49.78 1.31
N PRO A 365 -27.85 49.52 1.54
CA PRO A 365 -28.89 50.49 1.15
C PRO A 365 -28.54 51.83 1.82
N SER A 366 -28.33 52.82 1.00
CA SER A 366 -28.20 54.20 1.47
C SER A 366 -29.44 54.54 2.29
N PRO A 367 -29.31 55.02 3.53
CA PRO A 367 -30.47 55.51 4.26
C PRO A 367 -30.74 56.94 3.78
N ARG A 368 -31.35 57.06 2.65
CA ARG A 368 -32.03 58.24 2.15
C ARG A 368 -32.98 57.83 1.06
N ASP A 369 -34.19 57.56 1.45
CA ASP A 369 -35.48 58.16 1.06
C ASP A 369 -36.59 57.46 1.81
#